data_40b4877d5fb298d436c0c2b53638c5c1
#
_entry.id   40b4877d5fb298d436c0c2b53638c5c1
#
_cell.length_a   1.000
_cell.length_b   1.000
_cell.length_c   1.000
_cell.angle_alpha   90.00
_cell.angle_beta   90.00
_cell.angle_gamma   90.00
#
_symmetry.space_group_name_H-M   'P 1'
#
loop_
_entity.id
_entity.type
_entity.pdbx_description
1 polymer ?
#
loop_
_entity_poly.entity_id
_entity_poly.type
_entity_poly.pdbx_seq_one_letter_code
_entity_poly.pdbx_strand_id
1 'polypeptide(L)'
;MLSPISPGYRIEPATVYVSGTQRKAFAGDFKARPLRIDEDIEIYLPFEGDEKDGSSNHNLTVSRNVEFIQDPIRGQVASLENQARVDLPTASELHMRDHDFTVGVWLKIPKYLPEKEDYCILGAKNSTYQQALHLLIRNRKPYMGFFNNDLVGNTEIEPGKWYNVVWRYNKRNGEQAIFVNGKLDAISFDRPAYLGSDSLYVGFVNFSQSSNFVGVLDNLCIWSRVLSDKEILGLSNQLLDLHISNAITWLDVLGIGLILMVLVSIAYLGYRKVKEKPRQDEADAGTVAEEGIEDGIEEPDRSSQEMPEEIEKVPVLRNYIRLFGEFYVLDRDGNDITSLFTPKLKQLFILIMLHSSRGGFGISSKDLTRMIWGNDNPSKSTKSLRSVSILKLRKILERIDTVEVLFNANRYILQLS
;
A
#
# COMPACT_ATOMS: atom_id res chain seq x y z
N MET A 1 -10.68 26.77 11.72
CA MET A 1 -10.02 25.47 12.00
C MET A 1 -9.25 25.07 10.76
N LEU A 2 -7.97 24.73 10.91
CA LEU A 2 -7.10 24.23 9.85
C LEU A 2 -6.64 22.82 10.26
N SER A 3 -6.90 21.83 9.40
CA SER A 3 -6.51 20.43 9.61
C SER A 3 -5.90 19.91 8.31
N PRO A 4 -4.58 19.98 8.16
CA PRO A 4 -3.92 19.43 6.99
C PRO A 4 -3.99 17.91 7.01
N ILE A 5 -4.26 17.30 5.86
CA ILE A 5 -4.34 15.86 5.71
C ILE A 5 -3.56 15.45 4.47
N SER A 6 -2.76 14.41 4.61
CA SER A 6 -2.07 13.76 3.49
C SER A 6 -2.05 12.25 3.75
N PRO A 7 -2.65 11.43 2.89
CA PRO A 7 -2.57 9.97 3.03
C PRO A 7 -1.13 9.50 3.12
N GLY A 8 -0.84 8.57 4.03
CA GLY A 8 0.51 8.08 4.28
C GLY A 8 1.40 8.99 5.14
N TYR A 9 0.87 10.10 5.69
CA TYR A 9 1.60 10.99 6.59
C TYR A 9 0.81 11.29 7.86
N ARG A 10 1.49 11.31 9.01
CA ARG A 10 0.98 11.89 10.25
C ARG A 10 1.43 13.33 10.34
N ILE A 11 0.48 14.23 10.56
CA ILE A 11 0.75 15.68 10.59
C ILE A 11 0.48 16.20 11.98
N GLU A 12 1.45 16.94 12.54
CA GLU A 12 1.39 17.54 13.87
C GLU A 12 1.62 19.05 13.81
N PRO A 13 0.78 19.84 14.51
CA PRO A 13 -0.46 19.41 15.18
C PRO A 13 -1.56 18.99 14.19
N ALA A 14 -2.40 18.02 14.55
CA ALA A 14 -3.46 17.51 13.68
C ALA A 14 -4.49 18.61 13.31
N THR A 15 -4.68 19.58 14.19
CA THR A 15 -5.64 20.69 14.01
C THR A 15 -5.16 21.95 14.67
N VAL A 16 -5.33 23.07 13.98
CA VAL A 16 -5.07 24.41 14.53
C VAL A 16 -6.35 25.24 14.43
N TYR A 17 -6.73 25.86 15.55
CA TYR A 17 -7.86 26.79 15.59
C TYR A 17 -7.36 28.21 15.36
N VAL A 18 -7.86 28.85 14.31
CA VAL A 18 -7.56 30.25 13.99
C VAL A 18 -8.80 31.09 14.34
N SER A 19 -8.64 32.02 15.29
CA SER A 19 -9.69 32.95 15.66
C SER A 19 -9.69 34.14 14.70
N GLY A 20 -10.86 34.52 14.17
CA GLY A 20 -11.02 35.67 13.28
C GLY A 20 -10.70 37.03 13.94
N THR A 21 -10.54 37.06 15.28
CA THR A 21 -10.18 38.27 16.04
C THR A 21 -8.66 38.46 16.16
N GLN A 22 -7.87 37.48 15.81
CA GLN A 22 -6.41 37.57 15.81
C GLN A 22 -5.92 38.16 14.47
N ARG A 23 -5.43 39.40 14.50
CA ARG A 23 -4.84 40.09 13.33
C ARG A 23 -3.45 39.52 12.91
N LYS A 24 -2.87 38.61 13.67
CA LYS A 24 -1.61 37.94 13.33
C LYS A 24 -1.90 36.66 12.54
N ALA A 25 -1.23 36.51 11.40
CA ALA A 25 -1.21 35.28 10.68
C ALA A 25 -0.70 34.15 11.59
N PHE A 26 -1.27 32.95 11.48
CA PHE A 26 -0.75 31.76 12.14
C PHE A 26 0.69 31.56 11.71
N ALA A 27 1.62 31.62 12.68
CA ALA A 27 3.06 31.47 12.49
C ALA A 27 3.55 30.09 12.96
N GLY A 28 2.68 29.08 12.96
CA GLY A 28 3.03 27.73 13.35
C GLY A 28 3.29 26.84 12.13
N ASP A 29 4.27 25.96 12.26
CA ASP A 29 4.59 24.97 11.25
C ASP A 29 3.83 23.68 11.52
N PHE A 30 3.34 23.05 10.46
CA PHE A 30 2.88 21.67 10.48
C PHE A 30 4.04 20.75 10.13
N LYS A 31 4.34 19.81 11.02
CA LYS A 31 5.35 18.79 10.78
C LYS A 31 4.68 17.53 10.25
N ALA A 32 5.12 17.04 9.10
CA ALA A 32 4.63 15.80 8.52
C ALA A 32 5.72 14.73 8.61
N ARG A 33 5.37 13.54 9.13
CA ARG A 33 6.22 12.35 9.04
C ARG A 33 5.50 11.26 8.25
N PRO A 34 6.22 10.46 7.44
CA PRO A 34 5.61 9.31 6.79
C PRO A 34 5.11 8.32 7.85
N LEU A 35 3.95 7.74 7.60
CA LEU A 35 3.43 6.62 8.36
C LEU A 35 4.12 5.33 7.89
N ARG A 36 4.37 4.43 8.83
CA ARG A 36 4.74 3.06 8.51
C ARG A 36 3.48 2.27 8.13
N ILE A 37 3.64 1.18 7.39
CA ILE A 37 2.50 0.38 6.93
C ILE A 37 1.76 -0.30 8.09
N ASP A 38 2.47 -0.61 9.18
CA ASP A 38 1.94 -1.22 10.38
C ASP A 38 1.26 -0.22 11.35
N GLU A 39 1.37 1.08 11.11
CA GLU A 39 0.66 2.08 11.92
C GLU A 39 -0.84 2.10 11.57
N ASP A 40 -1.67 2.19 12.61
CA ASP A 40 -3.12 2.20 12.54
C ASP A 40 -3.70 0.92 11.87
N ILE A 41 -2.97 -0.21 11.95
CA ILE A 41 -3.45 -1.52 11.55
C ILE A 41 -4.26 -2.12 12.71
N GLU A 42 -5.51 -2.49 12.41
CA GLU A 42 -6.44 -3.04 13.39
C GLU A 42 -6.41 -4.57 13.40
N ILE A 43 -6.29 -5.18 12.24
CA ILE A 43 -6.21 -6.64 12.04
C ILE A 43 -5.12 -6.95 11.01
N TYR A 44 -4.34 -7.99 11.30
CA TYR A 44 -3.46 -8.65 10.36
C TYR A 44 -3.57 -10.17 10.49
N LEU A 45 -4.20 -10.82 9.53
CA LEU A 45 -4.29 -12.28 9.45
C LEU A 45 -3.33 -12.78 8.38
N PRO A 46 -2.12 -13.24 8.74
CA PRO A 46 -1.15 -13.78 7.80
C PRO A 46 -1.58 -15.15 7.26
N PHE A 47 -2.45 -15.88 7.99
CA PHE A 47 -2.88 -17.23 7.66
C PHE A 47 -1.75 -18.28 7.55
N GLU A 48 -0.68 -18.08 8.31
CA GLU A 48 0.47 -18.99 8.40
C GLU A 48 0.20 -20.22 9.31
N GLY A 49 -0.90 -20.92 9.02
CA GLY A 49 -1.32 -22.13 9.73
C GLY A 49 -2.31 -21.89 10.87
N ASP A 50 -2.68 -20.66 11.15
CA ASP A 50 -3.75 -20.30 12.09
C ASP A 50 -4.45 -18.99 11.68
N GLU A 51 -5.50 -18.61 12.43
CA GLU A 51 -6.27 -17.39 12.21
C GLU A 51 -5.86 -16.24 13.13
N LYS A 52 -4.74 -16.34 13.84
CA LYS A 52 -4.35 -15.34 14.83
C LYS A 52 -4.07 -13.97 14.22
N ASP A 53 -4.54 -12.95 14.93
CA ASP A 53 -4.21 -11.57 14.62
C ASP A 53 -2.73 -11.30 14.95
N GLY A 54 -1.93 -11.15 13.91
CA GLY A 54 -0.52 -10.77 13.98
C GLY A 54 -0.28 -9.28 14.20
N SER A 55 -1.33 -8.44 14.32
CA SER A 55 -1.18 -7.03 14.64
C SER A 55 -0.74 -6.83 16.10
N SER A 56 -0.28 -5.63 16.44
CA SER A 56 0.05 -5.28 17.84
C SER A 56 -1.17 -5.30 18.77
N ASN A 57 -2.37 -5.31 18.21
CA ASN A 57 -3.63 -5.32 19.00
C ASN A 57 -3.96 -6.72 19.51
N HIS A 58 -3.45 -7.79 18.85
CA HIS A 58 -3.71 -9.18 19.21
C HIS A 58 -5.19 -9.47 19.46
N ASN A 59 -6.04 -9.00 18.57
CA ASN A 59 -7.48 -9.17 18.66
C ASN A 59 -7.86 -10.66 18.70
N LEU A 60 -8.91 -10.97 19.41
CA LEU A 60 -9.47 -12.31 19.39
C LEU A 60 -10.16 -12.57 18.05
N THR A 61 -9.68 -13.58 17.35
CA THR A 61 -10.24 -14.10 16.10
C THR A 61 -10.57 -15.58 16.27
N VAL A 62 -11.62 -16.06 15.63
CA VAL A 62 -12.07 -17.46 15.77
C VAL A 62 -12.43 -18.01 14.41
N SER A 63 -11.68 -19.02 13.97
CA SER A 63 -12.00 -19.75 12.75
C SER A 63 -13.10 -20.79 12.94
N ARG A 64 -13.92 -20.97 11.91
CA ARG A 64 -14.93 -22.02 11.83
C ARG A 64 -14.80 -22.73 10.47
N ASN A 65 -14.50 -24.00 10.48
CA ASN A 65 -14.33 -24.84 9.29
C ASN A 65 -13.28 -24.31 8.29
N VAL A 66 -12.34 -23.47 8.73
CA VAL A 66 -11.22 -22.99 7.91
C VAL A 66 -10.11 -24.05 7.95
N GLU A 67 -9.63 -24.39 6.79
CA GLU A 67 -8.45 -25.25 6.65
C GLU A 67 -7.24 -24.41 6.24
N PHE A 68 -6.07 -24.72 6.77
CA PHE A 68 -4.83 -24.09 6.38
C PHE A 68 -4.06 -25.04 5.48
N ILE A 69 -3.82 -24.64 4.25
CA ILE A 69 -3.22 -25.48 3.21
C ILE A 69 -1.96 -24.83 2.63
N GLN A 70 -1.09 -25.68 2.06
CA GLN A 70 0.11 -25.21 1.39
C GLN A 70 -0.20 -24.79 -0.06
N ASP A 71 0.02 -23.50 -0.39
CA ASP A 71 -0.02 -23.00 -1.75
C ASP A 71 1.41 -22.86 -2.30
N PRO A 72 1.68 -23.28 -3.55
CA PRO A 72 3.04 -23.26 -4.11
C PRO A 72 3.62 -21.86 -4.32
N ILE A 73 2.79 -20.80 -4.34
CA ILE A 73 3.21 -19.43 -4.58
C ILE A 73 3.28 -18.63 -3.28
N ARG A 74 2.33 -18.86 -2.36
CA ARG A 74 2.16 -18.00 -1.19
C ARG A 74 2.47 -18.69 0.16
N GLY A 75 2.88 -19.95 0.16
CA GLY A 75 3.13 -20.69 1.40
C GLY A 75 1.84 -21.18 2.06
N GLN A 76 1.71 -21.04 3.37
CA GLN A 76 0.47 -21.35 4.08
C GLN A 76 -0.61 -20.32 3.75
N VAL A 77 -1.84 -20.79 3.51
CA VAL A 77 -2.99 -19.95 3.18
C VAL A 77 -4.25 -20.51 3.80
N ALA A 78 -5.25 -19.64 4.07
CA ALA A 78 -6.57 -20.07 4.55
C ALA A 78 -7.43 -20.54 3.38
N SER A 79 -7.88 -21.79 3.43
CA SER A 79 -8.86 -22.37 2.52
C SER A 79 -10.26 -22.28 3.14
N LEU A 80 -11.16 -21.61 2.45
CA LEU A 80 -12.53 -21.41 2.89
C LEU A 80 -13.47 -22.15 1.94
N GLU A 81 -14.13 -23.17 2.48
CA GLU A 81 -15.17 -23.95 1.82
C GLU A 81 -16.31 -24.25 2.82
N ASN A 82 -17.44 -24.73 2.35
CA ASN A 82 -18.51 -25.22 3.21
C ASN A 82 -18.91 -24.27 4.37
N GLN A 83 -19.12 -22.98 4.03
CA GLN A 83 -19.47 -21.94 5.01
C GLN A 83 -18.34 -21.67 6.03
N ALA A 84 -17.11 -21.95 5.68
CA ALA A 84 -15.96 -21.59 6.48
C ALA A 84 -15.88 -20.06 6.65
N ARG A 85 -15.46 -19.62 7.83
CA ARG A 85 -15.32 -18.21 8.14
C ARG A 85 -14.34 -17.96 9.28
N VAL A 86 -13.84 -16.73 9.36
CA VAL A 86 -13.18 -16.23 10.58
C VAL A 86 -14.06 -15.13 11.18
N ASP A 87 -14.45 -15.32 12.43
CA ASP A 87 -15.18 -14.33 13.22
C ASP A 87 -14.17 -13.28 13.71
N LEU A 88 -14.43 -12.00 13.44
CA LEU A 88 -13.62 -10.86 13.85
C LEU A 88 -14.33 -10.05 14.94
N PRO A 89 -13.60 -9.14 15.62
CA PRO A 89 -14.22 -8.12 16.46
C PRO A 89 -15.26 -7.31 15.71
N THR A 90 -16.01 -6.49 16.44
CA THR A 90 -17.01 -5.61 15.85
C THR A 90 -16.35 -4.49 15.02
N ALA A 91 -17.08 -3.99 14.04
CA ALA A 91 -16.62 -2.85 13.23
C ALA A 91 -16.32 -1.60 14.09
N SER A 92 -16.99 -1.46 15.25
CA SER A 92 -16.69 -0.39 16.21
C SER A 92 -15.36 -0.60 16.93
N GLU A 93 -15.05 -1.81 17.36
CA GLU A 93 -13.76 -2.15 17.99
C GLU A 93 -12.60 -2.03 17.02
N LEU A 94 -12.85 -2.31 15.73
CA LEU A 94 -11.87 -2.13 14.65
C LEU A 94 -11.86 -0.69 14.08
N HIS A 95 -12.41 0.27 14.78
CA HIS A 95 -12.43 1.70 14.42
C HIS A 95 -12.91 1.99 12.98
N MET A 96 -13.73 1.11 12.39
CA MET A 96 -14.26 1.30 11.03
C MET A 96 -15.54 2.14 11.00
N ARG A 97 -16.29 2.16 12.12
CA ARG A 97 -17.55 2.87 12.18
C ARG A 97 -17.36 4.36 12.13
N ASP A 98 -18.04 5.04 11.18
CA ASP A 98 -17.96 6.50 10.97
C ASP A 98 -16.52 7.01 10.90
N HIS A 99 -15.63 6.22 10.28
CA HIS A 99 -14.19 6.45 10.22
C HIS A 99 -13.64 6.12 8.84
N ASP A 100 -12.41 6.54 8.57
CA ASP A 100 -11.62 6.08 7.45
C ASP A 100 -11.22 4.62 7.66
N PHE A 101 -11.16 3.82 6.59
CA PHE A 101 -10.58 2.50 6.68
C PHE A 101 -10.03 2.01 5.33
N THR A 102 -9.12 1.06 5.41
CA THR A 102 -8.62 0.30 4.26
C THR A 102 -8.61 -1.18 4.60
N VAL A 103 -9.07 -2.02 3.68
CA VAL A 103 -9.02 -3.48 3.79
C VAL A 103 -8.25 -4.03 2.61
N GLY A 104 -7.25 -4.85 2.85
CA GLY A 104 -6.44 -5.48 1.82
C GLY A 104 -6.37 -6.99 2.01
N VAL A 105 -6.32 -7.76 0.94
CA VAL A 105 -6.21 -9.22 0.99
C VAL A 105 -5.62 -9.76 -0.31
N TRP A 106 -4.94 -10.87 -0.23
CA TRP A 106 -4.67 -11.72 -1.37
C TRP A 106 -5.75 -12.79 -1.47
N LEU A 107 -6.31 -12.96 -2.66
CA LEU A 107 -7.36 -13.95 -2.89
C LEU A 107 -7.14 -14.73 -4.19
N LYS A 108 -7.62 -15.97 -4.20
CA LYS A 108 -7.71 -16.81 -5.39
C LYS A 108 -9.01 -17.61 -5.34
N ILE A 109 -9.89 -17.38 -6.32
CA ILE A 109 -11.13 -18.16 -6.44
C ILE A 109 -10.87 -19.48 -7.19
N PRO A 110 -11.60 -20.54 -6.90
CA PRO A 110 -11.36 -21.87 -7.46
C PRO A 110 -11.55 -21.92 -8.98
N LYS A 111 -10.79 -22.79 -9.62
CA LYS A 111 -10.82 -22.96 -11.07
C LYS A 111 -12.00 -23.82 -11.57
N TYR A 112 -12.52 -24.69 -10.72
CA TYR A 112 -13.44 -25.77 -11.09
C TYR A 112 -14.77 -25.79 -10.34
N LEU A 113 -15.14 -24.73 -9.65
CA LEU A 113 -16.45 -24.66 -9.02
C LEU A 113 -17.50 -24.11 -10.00
N PRO A 114 -18.81 -24.51 -9.82
CA PRO A 114 -19.87 -23.92 -10.58
C PRO A 114 -19.83 -22.40 -10.45
N GLU A 115 -20.16 -21.73 -11.55
CA GLU A 115 -20.16 -20.28 -11.60
C GLU A 115 -21.03 -19.72 -10.49
N LYS A 116 -20.40 -18.97 -9.60
CA LYS A 116 -21.03 -18.38 -8.43
C LYS A 116 -21.05 -16.87 -8.62
N GLU A 117 -22.18 -16.24 -8.35
CA GLU A 117 -22.30 -14.79 -8.54
C GLU A 117 -21.44 -14.00 -7.55
N ASP A 118 -21.46 -14.41 -6.27
CA ASP A 118 -20.85 -13.66 -5.17
C ASP A 118 -19.86 -14.50 -4.36
N TYR A 119 -18.71 -13.87 -4.03
CA TYR A 119 -17.70 -14.40 -3.12
C TYR A 119 -17.40 -13.32 -2.08
N CYS A 120 -18.00 -13.38 -0.89
CA CYS A 120 -17.82 -12.39 0.15
C CYS A 120 -16.49 -12.60 0.88
N ILE A 121 -15.60 -11.62 0.82
CA ILE A 121 -14.30 -11.62 1.50
C ILE A 121 -14.45 -11.11 2.93
N LEU A 122 -15.11 -9.97 3.10
CA LEU A 122 -15.39 -9.39 4.42
C LEU A 122 -16.83 -8.89 4.45
N GLY A 123 -17.62 -9.42 5.37
CA GLY A 123 -19.03 -9.06 5.54
C GLY A 123 -19.40 -8.70 6.97
N ALA A 124 -20.38 -7.80 7.11
CA ALA A 124 -20.96 -7.47 8.41
C ALA A 124 -22.12 -8.43 8.77
N LYS A 125 -22.35 -8.58 10.06
CA LYS A 125 -23.53 -9.29 10.58
C LYS A 125 -24.82 -8.56 10.24
N ASN A 126 -24.82 -7.23 10.31
CA ASN A 126 -25.99 -6.40 10.04
C ASN A 126 -26.21 -6.24 8.53
N SER A 127 -27.47 -6.23 8.10
CA SER A 127 -27.88 -6.10 6.69
C SER A 127 -28.70 -4.84 6.42
N THR A 128 -28.61 -3.81 7.30
CA THR A 128 -29.34 -2.56 7.14
C THR A 128 -28.53 -1.49 6.41
N TYR A 129 -29.23 -0.45 5.94
CA TYR A 129 -28.62 0.68 5.23
C TYR A 129 -27.45 1.29 6.01
N GLN A 130 -26.33 1.55 5.32
CA GLN A 130 -25.06 2.05 5.85
C GLN A 130 -24.36 1.15 6.89
N GLN A 131 -24.91 -0.01 7.23
CA GLN A 131 -24.34 -0.92 8.23
C GLN A 131 -23.94 -2.28 7.65
N ALA A 132 -24.46 -2.62 6.48
CA ALA A 132 -24.21 -3.89 5.82
C ALA A 132 -22.92 -3.82 4.97
N LEU A 133 -21.76 -3.77 5.63
CA LEU A 133 -20.49 -3.88 4.91
C LEU A 133 -20.45 -5.20 4.14
N HIS A 134 -20.12 -5.09 2.85
CA HIS A 134 -19.84 -6.23 1.99
C HIS A 134 -18.74 -5.88 0.99
N LEU A 135 -17.58 -6.48 1.22
CA LEU A 135 -16.45 -6.48 0.30
C LEU A 135 -16.40 -7.87 -0.34
N LEU A 136 -16.68 -7.91 -1.64
CA LEU A 136 -16.86 -9.20 -2.31
C LEU A 136 -16.36 -9.16 -3.77
N ILE A 137 -16.30 -10.32 -4.38
CA ILE A 137 -16.21 -10.47 -5.81
C ILE A 137 -17.61 -10.83 -6.31
N ARG A 138 -18.20 -9.99 -7.17
CA ARG A 138 -19.52 -10.19 -7.78
C ARG A 138 -19.39 -10.26 -9.29
N ASN A 139 -19.94 -11.29 -9.90
CA ASN A 139 -19.81 -11.52 -11.34
C ASN A 139 -18.35 -11.37 -11.79
N ARG A 140 -17.42 -11.96 -11.02
CA ARG A 140 -15.96 -11.92 -11.21
C ARG A 140 -15.33 -10.53 -11.11
N LYS A 141 -16.01 -9.52 -10.59
CA LYS A 141 -15.47 -8.18 -10.39
C LYS A 141 -15.41 -7.82 -8.90
N PRO A 142 -14.36 -7.12 -8.45
CA PRO A 142 -14.34 -6.61 -7.09
C PRO A 142 -15.50 -5.65 -6.84
N TYR A 143 -16.04 -5.69 -5.63
CA TYR A 143 -17.25 -4.98 -5.26
C TYR A 143 -17.15 -4.45 -3.82
N MET A 144 -17.62 -3.25 -3.57
CA MET A 144 -17.63 -2.61 -2.26
C MET A 144 -18.95 -1.93 -2.01
N GLY A 145 -19.58 -2.19 -0.88
CA GLY A 145 -20.82 -1.50 -0.50
C GLY A 145 -21.13 -1.57 0.98
N PHE A 146 -22.02 -0.63 1.40
CA PHE A 146 -22.59 -0.54 2.75
C PHE A 146 -24.11 -0.63 2.72
N PHE A 147 -24.66 -1.18 1.65
CA PHE A 147 -26.06 -1.21 1.24
C PHE A 147 -26.52 0.04 0.48
N ASN A 148 -26.98 -0.15 -0.76
CA ASN A 148 -27.43 0.90 -1.70
C ASN A 148 -26.41 1.99 -2.06
N ASN A 149 -25.13 1.72 -1.91
CA ASN A 149 -24.06 2.65 -2.26
C ASN A 149 -22.87 1.95 -2.91
N ASP A 150 -23.16 0.98 -3.73
CA ASP A 150 -22.19 0.01 -4.22
C ASP A 150 -21.26 0.60 -5.29
N LEU A 151 -19.98 0.23 -5.19
CA LEU A 151 -18.95 0.48 -6.19
C LEU A 151 -18.53 -0.85 -6.80
N VAL A 152 -18.49 -0.91 -8.13
CA VAL A 152 -18.07 -2.10 -8.89
C VAL A 152 -16.73 -1.82 -9.55
N GLY A 153 -15.78 -2.73 -9.41
CA GLY A 153 -14.50 -2.70 -10.10
C GLY A 153 -14.60 -3.02 -11.59
N ASN A 154 -13.54 -2.73 -12.32
CA ASN A 154 -13.46 -2.97 -13.75
C ASN A 154 -12.74 -4.30 -14.08
N THR A 155 -11.74 -4.66 -13.27
CA THR A 155 -10.92 -5.86 -13.48
C THR A 155 -11.73 -7.14 -13.27
N GLU A 156 -11.65 -8.04 -14.21
CA GLU A 156 -12.23 -9.38 -14.11
C GLU A 156 -11.27 -10.33 -13.40
N ILE A 157 -11.67 -10.87 -12.26
CA ILE A 157 -10.90 -11.84 -11.48
C ILE A 157 -10.98 -13.21 -12.16
N GLU A 158 -9.87 -13.68 -12.67
CA GLU A 158 -9.77 -14.98 -13.32
C GLU A 158 -9.64 -16.11 -12.29
N PRO A 159 -10.44 -17.18 -12.38
CA PRO A 159 -10.33 -18.33 -11.49
C PRO A 159 -8.94 -18.98 -11.56
N GLY A 160 -8.43 -19.39 -10.40
CA GLY A 160 -7.14 -20.04 -10.26
C GLY A 160 -5.92 -19.11 -10.26
N LYS A 161 -6.12 -17.79 -10.36
CA LYS A 161 -5.04 -16.79 -10.27
C LYS A 161 -5.12 -16.02 -8.95
N TRP A 162 -3.97 -15.66 -8.42
CA TRP A 162 -3.85 -14.79 -7.27
C TRP A 162 -4.03 -13.32 -7.65
N TYR A 163 -4.81 -12.60 -6.83
CA TYR A 163 -5.00 -11.15 -6.93
C TYR A 163 -4.85 -10.52 -5.56
N ASN A 164 -4.12 -9.41 -5.49
CA ASN A 164 -4.20 -8.51 -4.36
C ASN A 164 -5.36 -7.53 -4.60
N VAL A 165 -6.34 -7.51 -3.72
CA VAL A 165 -7.46 -6.58 -3.80
C VAL A 165 -7.49 -5.73 -2.55
N VAL A 166 -7.59 -4.42 -2.73
CA VAL A 166 -7.67 -3.45 -1.65
C VAL A 166 -8.90 -2.58 -1.83
N TRP A 167 -9.68 -2.46 -0.78
CA TRP A 167 -10.83 -1.56 -0.67
C TRP A 167 -10.49 -0.44 0.30
N ARG A 168 -10.67 0.80 -0.13
CA ARG A 168 -10.37 2.00 0.65
C ARG A 168 -11.62 2.88 0.78
N TYR A 169 -11.92 3.30 2.00
CA TYR A 169 -12.95 4.28 2.30
C TYR A 169 -12.35 5.49 3.00
N ASN A 170 -12.63 6.69 2.46
CA ASN A 170 -12.26 7.96 3.06
C ASN A 170 -13.53 8.73 3.43
N LYS A 171 -13.82 8.80 4.72
CA LYS A 171 -15.01 9.46 5.27
C LYS A 171 -15.10 10.93 4.89
N ARG A 172 -13.97 11.62 4.79
CA ARG A 172 -13.95 13.08 4.61
C ARG A 172 -14.63 13.53 3.32
N ASN A 173 -14.48 12.80 2.24
CA ASN A 173 -15.02 13.09 0.92
C ASN A 173 -15.96 12.00 0.40
N GLY A 174 -16.30 11.02 1.25
CA GLY A 174 -17.13 9.89 0.87
C GLY A 174 -16.48 9.04 -0.25
N GLU A 175 -15.14 8.98 -0.31
CA GLU A 175 -14.45 8.17 -1.32
C GLU A 175 -14.61 6.70 -1.00
N GLN A 176 -15.12 5.93 -1.96
CA GLN A 176 -14.94 4.49 -2.06
C GLN A 176 -14.00 4.23 -3.22
N ALA A 177 -12.92 3.47 -2.99
CA ALA A 177 -11.96 3.11 -4.02
C ALA A 177 -11.60 1.61 -3.94
N ILE A 178 -11.45 0.99 -5.10
CA ILE A 178 -11.02 -0.39 -5.27
C ILE A 178 -9.69 -0.40 -6.02
N PHE A 179 -8.74 -1.17 -5.53
CA PHE A 179 -7.46 -1.40 -6.19
C PHE A 179 -7.28 -2.89 -6.46
N VAL A 180 -6.72 -3.22 -7.61
CA VAL A 180 -6.36 -4.59 -7.99
C VAL A 180 -4.89 -4.63 -8.38
N ASN A 181 -4.13 -5.50 -7.72
CA ASN A 181 -2.69 -5.63 -7.91
C ASN A 181 -1.98 -4.26 -7.83
N GLY A 182 -2.34 -3.47 -6.80
CA GLY A 182 -1.77 -2.16 -6.52
C GLY A 182 -2.19 -1.01 -7.43
N LYS A 183 -3.05 -1.25 -8.42
CA LYS A 183 -3.54 -0.23 -9.36
C LYS A 183 -4.98 0.13 -9.05
N LEU A 184 -5.30 1.43 -9.13
CA LEU A 184 -6.68 1.90 -8.98
C LEU A 184 -7.56 1.28 -10.08
N ASP A 185 -8.59 0.57 -9.65
CA ASP A 185 -9.53 -0.15 -10.51
C ASP A 185 -10.87 0.56 -10.65
N ALA A 186 -11.40 1.09 -9.55
CA ALA A 186 -12.61 1.90 -9.52
C ALA A 186 -12.58 2.90 -8.38
N ILE A 187 -13.24 4.05 -8.55
CA ILE A 187 -13.36 5.08 -7.53
C ILE A 187 -14.70 5.81 -7.66
N SER A 188 -15.30 6.18 -6.53
CA SER A 188 -16.48 7.02 -6.43
C SER A 188 -16.38 7.91 -5.20
N PHE A 189 -17.06 9.06 -5.24
CA PHE A 189 -17.05 10.05 -4.16
C PHE A 189 -18.48 10.32 -3.66
N ASP A 190 -18.58 11.12 -2.61
CA ASP A 190 -19.85 11.53 -1.99
C ASP A 190 -20.69 10.34 -1.49
N ARG A 191 -20.03 9.23 -1.14
CA ARG A 191 -20.67 8.06 -0.57
C ARG A 191 -20.94 8.26 0.91
N PRO A 192 -22.11 7.79 1.42
CA PRO A 192 -22.45 7.91 2.83
C PRO A 192 -21.48 7.16 3.73
N ALA A 193 -21.39 7.56 4.98
CA ALA A 193 -20.54 6.94 5.97
C ALA A 193 -20.96 5.49 6.27
N TYR A 194 -19.97 4.64 6.53
CA TYR A 194 -20.21 3.32 7.10
C TYR A 194 -20.51 3.47 8.60
N LEU A 195 -21.70 3.03 9.02
CA LEU A 195 -22.20 3.18 10.40
C LEU A 195 -22.37 1.83 11.12
N GLY A 196 -21.86 0.74 10.56
CA GLY A 196 -21.92 -0.58 11.17
C GLY A 196 -21.16 -0.64 12.49
N SER A 197 -21.75 -1.32 13.46
CA SER A 197 -21.18 -1.51 14.81
C SER A 197 -21.09 -2.99 15.21
N ASP A 198 -21.58 -3.89 14.37
CA ASP A 198 -21.67 -5.33 14.64
C ASP A 198 -20.39 -6.08 14.25
N SER A 199 -20.37 -7.36 14.60
CA SER A 199 -19.30 -8.29 14.24
C SER A 199 -19.08 -8.35 12.75
N LEU A 200 -17.81 -8.50 12.37
CA LEU A 200 -17.38 -8.73 11.01
C LEU A 200 -16.95 -10.20 10.82
N TYR A 201 -17.06 -10.66 9.60
CA TYR A 201 -16.71 -12.03 9.24
C TYR A 201 -15.86 -12.06 7.98
N VAL A 202 -14.75 -12.78 8.00
CA VAL A 202 -14.02 -13.13 6.80
C VAL A 202 -14.67 -14.34 6.15
N GLY A 203 -14.93 -14.27 4.87
CA GLY A 203 -15.50 -15.38 4.10
C GLY A 203 -17.03 -15.53 4.22
N PHE A 204 -17.70 -14.67 4.98
CA PHE A 204 -19.12 -14.84 5.28
C PHE A 204 -19.88 -13.52 5.28
N VAL A 205 -21.14 -13.58 4.88
CA VAL A 205 -22.12 -12.48 5.03
C VAL A 205 -23.48 -13.05 5.42
N ASN A 206 -24.16 -12.37 6.33
CA ASN A 206 -25.39 -12.89 6.94
C ASN A 206 -26.65 -12.81 6.03
N PHE A 207 -26.66 -11.91 5.03
CA PHE A 207 -27.85 -11.71 4.20
C PHE A 207 -28.00 -12.72 3.05
N SER A 208 -26.96 -13.49 2.74
CA SER A 208 -27.01 -14.51 1.66
C SER A 208 -25.97 -15.60 1.91
N GLN A 209 -26.42 -16.81 2.21
CA GLN A 209 -25.52 -17.97 2.34
C GLN A 209 -24.84 -18.35 1.02
N SER A 210 -25.49 -18.05 -0.11
CA SER A 210 -24.91 -18.29 -1.43
C SER A 210 -23.71 -17.36 -1.73
N SER A 211 -23.58 -16.26 -0.99
CA SER A 211 -22.49 -15.29 -1.16
C SER A 211 -21.26 -15.57 -0.30
N ASN A 212 -21.24 -16.64 0.51
CA ASN A 212 -20.06 -16.99 1.29
C ASN A 212 -18.86 -17.24 0.39
N PHE A 213 -17.67 -16.90 0.86
CA PHE A 213 -16.45 -17.09 0.10
C PHE A 213 -16.17 -18.59 -0.10
N VAL A 214 -15.67 -18.92 -1.28
CA VAL A 214 -15.09 -20.23 -1.60
C VAL A 214 -13.79 -19.97 -2.33
N GLY A 215 -12.70 -20.52 -1.82
CA GLY A 215 -11.37 -20.32 -2.37
C GLY A 215 -10.31 -20.19 -1.29
N VAL A 216 -9.22 -19.53 -1.61
CA VAL A 216 -8.13 -19.31 -0.67
C VAL A 216 -7.85 -17.82 -0.46
N LEU A 217 -7.57 -17.47 0.79
CA LEU A 217 -7.21 -16.11 1.22
C LEU A 217 -5.83 -16.14 1.90
N ASP A 218 -5.16 -15.01 1.80
CA ASP A 218 -3.85 -14.81 2.42
C ASP A 218 -3.62 -13.33 2.75
N ASN A 219 -2.89 -13.06 3.84
CA ASN A 219 -2.50 -11.72 4.26
C ASN A 219 -3.66 -10.71 4.28
N LEU A 220 -4.75 -11.03 5.00
CA LEU A 220 -5.87 -10.11 5.18
C LEU A 220 -5.50 -9.06 6.24
N CYS A 221 -5.66 -7.80 5.87
CA CYS A 221 -5.36 -6.66 6.73
C CYS A 221 -6.50 -5.67 6.76
N ILE A 222 -6.72 -5.05 7.93
CA ILE A 222 -7.65 -3.94 8.12
C ILE A 222 -6.89 -2.80 8.79
N TRP A 223 -6.95 -1.60 8.21
CA TRP A 223 -6.42 -0.36 8.78
C TRP A 223 -7.55 0.61 9.08
N SER A 224 -7.48 1.31 10.21
CA SER A 224 -8.37 2.42 10.55
C SER A 224 -7.90 3.75 9.95
N ARG A 225 -7.33 3.71 8.75
CA ARG A 225 -6.87 4.88 8.00
C ARG A 225 -6.96 4.67 6.49
N VAL A 226 -6.87 5.78 5.76
CA VAL A 226 -6.66 5.77 4.31
C VAL A 226 -5.20 5.42 4.02
N LEU A 227 -4.96 4.30 3.33
CA LEU A 227 -3.65 4.03 2.74
C LEU A 227 -3.44 4.89 1.49
N SER A 228 -2.25 5.41 1.31
CA SER A 228 -1.85 6.07 0.07
C SER A 228 -1.72 5.06 -1.07
N ASP A 229 -1.85 5.52 -2.32
CA ASP A 229 -1.69 4.66 -3.50
C ASP A 229 -0.30 3.99 -3.54
N LYS A 230 0.73 4.68 -3.01
CA LYS A 230 2.09 4.13 -2.90
C LYS A 230 2.17 2.97 -1.89
N GLU A 231 1.50 3.08 -0.75
CA GLU A 231 1.42 2.00 0.23
C GLU A 231 0.68 0.79 -0.35
N ILE A 232 -0.43 1.03 -1.04
CA ILE A 232 -1.22 -0.03 -1.71
C ILE A 232 -0.40 -0.73 -2.79
N LEU A 233 0.35 0.01 -3.59
CA LEU A 233 1.26 -0.57 -4.58
C LEU A 233 2.37 -1.39 -3.91
N GLY A 234 2.91 -0.92 -2.79
CA GLY A 234 3.91 -1.65 -2.00
C GLY A 234 3.38 -2.98 -1.47
N LEU A 235 2.13 -3.01 -0.97
CA LEU A 235 1.48 -4.25 -0.52
C LEU A 235 1.34 -5.28 -1.66
N SER A 236 0.95 -4.83 -2.84
CA SER A 236 0.76 -5.72 -4.00
C SER A 236 2.07 -6.31 -4.53
N ASN A 237 3.17 -5.57 -4.41
CA ASN A 237 4.50 -5.99 -4.84
C ASN A 237 5.25 -6.76 -3.75
N GLN A 238 4.63 -7.02 -2.57
CA GLN A 238 5.27 -7.61 -1.39
C GLN A 238 6.53 -6.84 -0.94
N LEU A 239 6.64 -5.57 -1.32
CA LEU A 239 7.76 -4.69 -0.94
C LEU A 239 7.64 -4.15 0.50
N LEU A 240 6.46 -4.33 1.10
CA LEU A 240 6.19 -3.93 2.47
C LEU A 240 6.05 -5.23 3.28
N ASP A 241 7.12 -5.59 3.95
CA ASP A 241 7.03 -6.60 5.00
C ASP A 241 6.12 -6.04 6.11
N LEU A 242 4.95 -6.65 6.26
CA LEU A 242 4.12 -6.49 7.44
C LEU A 242 4.73 -7.25 8.63
N HIS A 243 6.03 -7.52 8.59
CA HIS A 243 6.75 -7.90 9.78
C HIS A 243 6.54 -6.77 10.77
N ILE A 244 5.50 -6.94 11.58
CA ILE A 244 5.39 -6.22 12.84
C ILE A 244 6.65 -6.63 13.56
N SER A 245 7.66 -5.79 13.42
CA SER A 245 8.87 -5.89 14.19
C SER A 245 8.39 -5.99 15.64
N ASN A 246 8.40 -7.19 16.18
CA ASN A 246 8.55 -7.32 17.60
C ASN A 246 9.82 -6.50 17.86
N ALA A 247 9.63 -5.25 18.19
CA ALA A 247 10.73 -4.35 18.50
C ALA A 247 11.49 -5.08 19.59
N ILE A 248 12.71 -5.57 19.25
CA ILE A 248 13.57 -6.22 20.23
C ILE A 248 13.58 -5.25 21.39
N THR A 249 12.80 -5.57 22.41
CA THR A 249 12.71 -4.70 23.57
C THR A 249 14.09 -4.68 24.21
N TRP A 250 14.45 -3.59 24.85
CA TRP A 250 15.71 -3.53 25.59
C TRP A 250 15.80 -4.70 26.62
N LEU A 251 14.67 -5.30 27.03
CA LEU A 251 14.58 -6.51 27.85
C LEU A 251 15.05 -7.76 27.08
N ASP A 252 14.78 -7.87 25.79
CA ASP A 252 15.28 -8.98 24.95
C ASP A 252 16.80 -8.87 24.80
N VAL A 253 17.31 -7.65 24.59
CA VAL A 253 18.76 -7.39 24.54
C VAL A 253 19.43 -7.71 25.87
N LEU A 254 18.81 -7.35 26.99
CA LEU A 254 19.30 -7.72 28.32
C LEU A 254 19.23 -9.23 28.53
N GLY A 255 18.17 -9.90 28.10
CA GLY A 255 18.02 -11.36 28.17
C GLY A 255 19.14 -12.08 27.40
N ILE A 256 19.40 -11.67 26.16
CA ILE A 256 20.48 -12.20 25.32
C ILE A 256 21.84 -11.92 25.96
N GLY A 257 22.05 -10.73 26.49
CA GLY A 257 23.28 -10.34 27.20
C GLY A 257 23.54 -11.22 28.42
N LEU A 258 22.49 -11.55 29.18
CA LEU A 258 22.57 -12.40 30.36
C LEU A 258 22.90 -13.85 30.00
N ILE A 259 22.30 -14.38 28.95
CA ILE A 259 22.59 -15.71 28.42
C ILE A 259 24.05 -15.80 27.95
N LEU A 260 24.54 -14.79 27.23
CA LEU A 260 25.94 -14.75 26.79
C LEU A 260 26.91 -14.70 27.97
N MET A 261 26.59 -13.92 29.03
CA MET A 261 27.40 -13.82 30.24
C MET A 261 27.47 -15.18 30.96
N VAL A 262 26.36 -15.92 31.05
CA VAL A 262 26.32 -17.27 31.63
C VAL A 262 27.19 -18.22 30.82
N LEU A 263 27.07 -18.20 29.48
CA LEU A 263 27.87 -19.07 28.59
C LEU A 263 29.37 -18.79 28.72
N VAL A 264 29.77 -17.51 28.78
CA VAL A 264 31.15 -17.12 29.00
C VAL A 264 31.65 -17.58 30.37
N SER A 265 30.81 -17.48 31.41
CA SER A 265 31.15 -17.96 32.76
C SER A 265 31.35 -19.49 32.79
N ILE A 266 30.48 -20.25 32.10
CA ILE A 266 30.63 -21.71 32.00
C ILE A 266 31.91 -22.06 31.23
N ALA A 267 32.20 -21.37 30.12
CA ALA A 267 33.40 -21.59 29.33
C ALA A 267 34.67 -21.24 30.16
N TYR A 268 34.63 -20.19 30.93
CA TYR A 268 35.73 -19.80 31.84
C TYR A 268 35.96 -20.82 32.95
N LEU A 269 34.90 -21.33 33.58
CA LEU A 269 35.02 -22.36 34.61
C LEU A 269 35.53 -23.69 34.01
N GLY A 270 35.08 -24.02 32.78
CA GLY A 270 35.62 -25.17 32.04
C GLY A 270 37.09 -25.04 31.71
N TYR A 271 37.52 -23.86 31.24
CA TYR A 271 38.92 -23.54 30.96
C TYR A 271 39.77 -23.63 32.23
N ARG A 272 39.28 -23.09 33.36
CA ARG A 272 39.98 -23.17 34.66
C ARG A 272 40.15 -24.60 35.15
N LYS A 273 39.12 -25.46 35.02
CA LYS A 273 39.21 -26.91 35.34
C LYS A 273 40.22 -27.66 34.48
N VAL A 274 40.37 -27.28 33.21
CA VAL A 274 41.36 -27.91 32.31
C VAL A 274 42.78 -27.51 32.66
N LYS A 275 42.97 -26.26 33.16
CA LYS A 275 44.27 -25.73 33.54
C LYS A 275 44.77 -26.19 34.92
N GLU A 276 43.86 -26.70 35.79
CA GLU A 276 44.16 -27.21 37.13
C GLU A 276 44.41 -28.74 37.16
N LYS A 277 44.48 -29.45 36.01
CA LYS A 277 44.97 -30.84 35.99
C LYS A 277 46.47 -30.87 36.09
N PRO A 278 47.06 -31.52 37.14
CA PRO A 278 48.53 -31.66 37.29
C PRO A 278 49.09 -32.49 36.13
N ARG A 279 50.17 -31.99 35.54
CA ARG A 279 51.04 -32.72 34.63
C ARG A 279 51.62 -33.90 35.41
N GLN A 280 51.23 -35.13 35.05
CA GLN A 280 52.08 -36.27 35.35
C GLN A 280 53.00 -36.46 34.15
N ASP A 281 54.26 -36.31 34.45
CA ASP A 281 55.38 -36.71 33.61
C ASP A 281 55.36 -38.23 33.45
N GLU A 282 55.59 -38.73 32.23
CA GLU A 282 56.58 -39.82 32.08
C GLU A 282 56.90 -39.96 30.58
N ALA A 283 58.18 -40.01 30.40
CA ALA A 283 58.93 -40.27 29.19
C ALA A 283 58.75 -41.72 28.75
N ASP A 284 58.77 -42.02 27.46
CA ASP A 284 59.92 -42.72 26.88
C ASP A 284 59.69 -42.97 25.37
N ALA A 285 60.73 -42.68 24.66
CA ALA A 285 61.36 -43.23 23.50
C ALA A 285 60.59 -44.06 22.48
N GLY A 286 60.87 -43.76 21.24
CA GLY A 286 60.70 -44.68 20.12
C GLY A 286 60.69 -44.03 18.76
N THR A 287 61.87 -43.76 18.24
CA THR A 287 62.25 -43.56 16.84
C THR A 287 61.53 -44.49 15.86
N VAL A 288 61.18 -44.06 14.63
CA VAL A 288 61.72 -44.54 13.33
C VAL A 288 60.80 -44.14 12.17
N ALA A 289 61.44 -43.45 11.21
CA ALA A 289 61.35 -43.51 9.74
C ALA A 289 60.12 -43.04 8.97
N GLU A 290 60.39 -42.02 8.19
CA GLU A 290 60.07 -41.75 6.79
C GLU A 290 59.34 -42.82 6.01
N GLU A 291 58.31 -42.36 5.33
CA GLU A 291 58.22 -42.51 3.87
C GLU A 291 57.07 -41.65 3.34
N GLY A 292 57.40 -40.84 2.34
CA GLY A 292 56.47 -39.99 1.67
C GLY A 292 55.60 -40.75 0.68
N ILE A 293 54.44 -40.21 0.45
CA ILE A 293 53.71 -40.38 -0.82
C ILE A 293 53.03 -39.03 -1.09
N GLU A 294 53.52 -38.38 -2.11
CA GLU A 294 52.77 -37.36 -2.86
C GLU A 294 51.64 -38.09 -3.55
N ASP A 295 50.41 -37.61 -3.39
CA ASP A 295 49.39 -37.83 -4.39
C ASP A 295 48.51 -36.61 -4.45
N GLY A 296 48.54 -36.01 -5.65
CA GLY A 296 47.78 -34.83 -6.02
C GLY A 296 46.29 -35.13 -6.01
N ILE A 297 45.55 -34.21 -5.46
CA ILE A 297 44.11 -34.14 -5.68
C ILE A 297 43.87 -32.90 -6.54
N GLU A 298 43.56 -33.18 -7.81
CA GLU A 298 43.03 -32.21 -8.76
C GLU A 298 41.72 -31.62 -8.24
N GLU A 299 41.66 -30.31 -8.16
CA GLU A 299 40.40 -29.57 -8.00
C GLU A 299 39.57 -29.76 -9.28
N PRO A 300 38.29 -30.14 -9.18
CA PRO A 300 37.41 -30.10 -10.34
C PRO A 300 37.04 -28.65 -10.65
N ASP A 301 37.42 -28.26 -11.82
CA ASP A 301 37.02 -27.10 -12.57
C ASP A 301 35.49 -26.90 -12.50
N ARG A 302 35.02 -25.91 -11.73
CA ARG A 302 33.65 -25.42 -11.78
C ARG A 302 33.53 -24.43 -12.92
N SER A 303 33.35 -24.98 -14.12
CA SER A 303 32.83 -24.20 -15.22
C SER A 303 31.44 -23.64 -14.83
N SER A 304 31.39 -22.38 -14.54
CA SER A 304 30.19 -21.59 -14.35
C SER A 304 29.38 -21.64 -15.64
N GLN A 305 28.33 -22.43 -15.67
CA GLN A 305 27.26 -22.24 -16.63
C GLN A 305 26.49 -21.00 -16.19
N GLU A 306 26.78 -19.89 -16.83
CA GLU A 306 25.91 -18.71 -16.83
C GLU A 306 24.59 -19.11 -17.49
N MET A 307 23.55 -19.28 -16.67
CA MET A 307 22.18 -19.18 -17.15
C MET A 307 21.94 -17.72 -17.54
N PRO A 308 21.37 -17.44 -18.72
CA PRO A 308 20.95 -16.10 -19.05
C PRO A 308 19.84 -15.69 -18.09
N GLU A 309 20.11 -14.77 -17.21
CA GLU A 309 19.10 -14.01 -16.48
C GLU A 309 18.33 -13.20 -17.52
N GLU A 310 17.19 -13.70 -17.92
CA GLU A 310 16.16 -12.93 -18.63
C GLU A 310 15.63 -11.91 -17.64
N ILE A 311 16.29 -10.77 -17.57
CA ILE A 311 15.83 -9.60 -16.81
C ILE A 311 14.52 -9.19 -17.45
N GLU A 312 13.41 -9.57 -16.84
CA GLU A 312 12.08 -9.05 -17.12
C GLU A 312 12.16 -7.52 -16.99
N LYS A 313 12.21 -6.85 -18.14
CA LYS A 313 12.28 -5.38 -18.19
C LYS A 313 11.05 -4.83 -17.52
N VAL A 314 11.20 -4.36 -16.28
CA VAL A 314 10.19 -3.52 -15.62
C VAL A 314 9.77 -2.44 -16.61
N PRO A 315 8.48 -2.30 -16.96
CA PRO A 315 8.04 -1.31 -17.91
C PRO A 315 8.43 0.07 -17.40
N VAL A 316 9.36 0.72 -18.09
CA VAL A 316 9.76 2.08 -17.79
C VAL A 316 8.54 2.97 -18.07
N LEU A 317 7.94 3.55 -17.03
CA LEU A 317 6.88 4.53 -17.14
C LEU A 317 7.39 5.70 -18.01
N ARG A 318 6.69 5.98 -19.10
CA ARG A 318 7.01 7.06 -20.05
C ARG A 318 5.78 7.91 -20.26
N ASN A 319 5.95 9.19 -20.63
CA ASN A 319 4.84 10.12 -20.86
C ASN A 319 3.86 10.15 -19.68
N TYR A 320 4.37 10.26 -18.46
CA TYR A 320 3.58 10.13 -17.25
C TYR A 320 3.50 11.45 -16.50
N ILE A 321 2.28 11.86 -16.15
CA ILE A 321 2.02 13.06 -15.34
C ILE A 321 1.17 12.67 -14.14
N ARG A 322 1.70 12.87 -12.93
CA ARG A 322 0.96 12.74 -11.68
C ARG A 322 0.66 14.12 -11.10
N LEU A 323 -0.62 14.39 -10.90
CA LEU A 323 -1.11 15.71 -10.46
C LEU A 323 -1.46 15.76 -8.97
N PHE A 324 -1.84 14.63 -8.40
CA PHE A 324 -2.27 14.51 -7.01
C PHE A 324 -1.20 13.79 -6.17
N GLY A 325 -1.02 14.24 -4.94
CA GLY A 325 0.13 13.93 -4.13
C GLY A 325 1.31 14.82 -4.51
N GLU A 326 2.47 14.22 -4.73
CA GLU A 326 3.61 14.94 -5.27
C GLU A 326 3.46 15.11 -6.80
N PHE A 327 3.52 16.35 -7.28
CA PHE A 327 3.49 16.62 -8.72
C PHE A 327 4.75 16.03 -9.35
N TYR A 328 4.58 15.10 -10.29
CA TYR A 328 5.65 14.34 -10.89
C TYR A 328 5.43 14.15 -12.39
N VAL A 329 6.46 14.35 -13.18
CA VAL A 329 6.37 14.29 -14.66
C VAL A 329 7.56 13.53 -15.22
N LEU A 330 7.26 12.47 -16.01
CA LEU A 330 8.25 11.75 -16.83
C LEU A 330 8.03 12.08 -18.30
N ASP A 331 9.11 12.31 -19.01
CA ASP A 331 9.10 12.55 -20.46
C ASP A 331 8.92 11.24 -21.27
N ARG A 332 8.96 11.35 -22.59
CA ARG A 332 8.88 10.23 -23.55
C ARG A 332 9.96 9.17 -23.35
N ASP A 333 11.09 9.54 -22.78
CA ASP A 333 12.24 8.67 -22.57
C ASP A 333 12.24 8.08 -21.14
N GLY A 334 11.29 8.51 -20.27
CA GLY A 334 11.18 8.10 -18.90
C GLY A 334 12.03 8.92 -17.92
N ASN A 335 12.60 10.06 -18.35
CA ASN A 335 13.37 10.94 -17.48
C ASN A 335 12.45 11.84 -16.66
N ASP A 336 12.85 12.09 -15.41
CA ASP A 336 12.14 13.03 -14.54
C ASP A 336 12.39 14.48 -14.97
N ILE A 337 11.34 15.12 -15.47
CA ILE A 337 11.34 16.53 -15.87
C ILE A 337 10.54 17.44 -14.93
N THR A 338 10.20 16.95 -13.74
CA THR A 338 9.40 17.66 -12.72
C THR A 338 10.02 19.00 -12.34
N SER A 339 11.34 19.08 -12.27
CA SER A 339 12.10 20.30 -11.93
C SER A 339 11.94 21.45 -12.94
N LEU A 340 11.55 21.15 -14.17
CA LEU A 340 11.27 22.16 -15.19
C LEU A 340 9.98 22.93 -14.92
N PHE A 341 9.07 22.38 -14.12
CA PHE A 341 7.81 23.02 -13.76
C PHE A 341 7.99 23.92 -12.54
N THR A 342 8.22 25.21 -12.75
CA THR A 342 8.17 26.18 -11.67
C THR A 342 6.77 26.19 -11.02
N PRO A 343 6.60 26.67 -9.76
CA PRO A 343 5.28 26.74 -9.11
C PRO A 343 4.20 27.38 -9.98
N LYS A 344 4.58 28.43 -10.70
CA LYS A 344 3.65 29.17 -11.59
C LYS A 344 3.30 28.38 -12.86
N LEU A 345 4.23 27.59 -13.40
CA LEU A 345 3.95 26.73 -14.55
C LEU A 345 3.10 25.52 -14.15
N LYS A 346 3.27 24.99 -12.93
CA LYS A 346 2.39 23.94 -12.36
C LYS A 346 0.95 24.45 -12.26
N GLN A 347 0.74 25.63 -11.67
CA GLN A 347 -0.58 26.24 -11.56
C GLN A 347 -1.21 26.47 -12.93
N LEU A 348 -0.43 26.98 -13.89
CA LEU A 348 -0.87 27.23 -15.26
C LEU A 348 -1.33 25.96 -15.96
N PHE A 349 -0.53 24.91 -15.86
CA PHE A 349 -0.83 23.60 -16.45
C PHE A 349 -2.10 23.00 -15.85
N ILE A 350 -2.20 22.96 -14.51
CA ILE A 350 -3.36 22.40 -13.79
C ILE A 350 -4.63 23.15 -14.15
N LEU A 351 -4.61 24.50 -14.19
CA LEU A 351 -5.79 25.29 -14.54
C LEU A 351 -6.25 25.02 -15.98
N ILE A 352 -5.35 24.99 -16.94
CA ILE A 352 -5.70 24.69 -18.34
C ILE A 352 -6.31 23.29 -18.43
N MET A 353 -5.70 22.31 -17.78
CA MET A 353 -6.16 20.93 -17.78
C MET A 353 -7.56 20.80 -17.17
N LEU A 354 -7.80 21.34 -15.97
CA LEU A 354 -9.09 21.28 -15.29
C LEU A 354 -10.23 21.90 -16.10
N HIS A 355 -9.95 23.00 -16.83
CA HIS A 355 -10.94 23.64 -17.68
C HIS A 355 -11.10 22.95 -19.05
N SER A 356 -10.12 22.15 -19.48
CA SER A 356 -10.20 21.36 -20.70
C SER A 356 -10.96 20.05 -20.47
N SER A 357 -10.83 19.43 -19.28
CA SER A 357 -11.51 18.18 -18.92
C SER A 357 -13.01 18.36 -18.63
N ARG A 358 -13.44 19.54 -18.17
CA ARG A 358 -14.85 19.85 -17.89
C ARG A 358 -15.55 20.43 -19.14
N GLY A 359 -15.98 19.56 -20.04
CA GLY A 359 -16.77 19.93 -21.21
C GLY A 359 -15.99 20.44 -22.43
N GLY A 360 -14.66 20.32 -22.45
CA GLY A 360 -13.84 20.56 -23.64
C GLY A 360 -13.61 22.02 -24.07
N PHE A 361 -14.16 23.01 -23.34
CA PHE A 361 -14.13 24.42 -23.77
C PHE A 361 -12.85 25.18 -23.40
N GLY A 362 -11.98 24.61 -22.56
CA GLY A 362 -10.76 25.26 -22.09
C GLY A 362 -10.99 26.50 -21.24
N ILE A 363 -9.92 27.21 -20.84
CA ILE A 363 -9.96 28.42 -20.01
C ILE A 363 -9.74 29.68 -20.86
N SER A 364 -10.55 30.75 -20.63
CA SER A 364 -10.35 32.01 -21.34
C SER A 364 -9.03 32.68 -20.95
N SER A 365 -8.43 33.42 -21.88
CA SER A 365 -7.23 34.24 -21.61
C SER A 365 -7.41 35.20 -20.44
N LYS A 366 -8.61 35.75 -20.26
CA LYS A 366 -8.94 36.68 -19.19
C LYS A 366 -8.99 35.94 -17.86
N ASP A 367 -9.72 34.84 -17.76
CA ASP A 367 -9.85 34.06 -16.51
C ASP A 367 -8.52 33.44 -16.08
N LEU A 368 -7.76 32.92 -17.02
CA LEU A 368 -6.41 32.39 -16.74
C LEU A 368 -5.51 33.49 -16.15
N THR A 369 -5.55 34.68 -16.73
CA THR A 369 -4.76 35.82 -16.22
C THR A 369 -5.21 36.25 -14.83
N ARG A 370 -6.50 36.31 -14.58
CA ARG A 370 -7.08 36.67 -13.28
C ARG A 370 -6.68 35.66 -12.20
N MET A 371 -6.79 34.37 -12.49
CA MET A 371 -6.50 33.30 -11.52
C MET A 371 -5.00 33.16 -11.18
N ILE A 372 -4.11 33.41 -12.13
CA ILE A 372 -2.65 33.24 -11.92
C ILE A 372 -1.97 34.53 -11.44
N TRP A 373 -2.44 35.73 -11.89
CA TRP A 373 -1.79 36.98 -11.59
C TRP A 373 -2.66 37.97 -10.80
N GLY A 374 -3.90 37.60 -10.44
CA GLY A 374 -4.80 38.40 -9.59
C GLY A 374 -5.32 39.69 -10.21
N ASN A 375 -5.34 39.82 -11.54
CA ASN A 375 -5.63 41.08 -12.21
C ASN A 375 -6.82 40.96 -13.19
N ASP A 376 -7.91 41.67 -12.91
CA ASP A 376 -9.11 41.70 -13.77
C ASP A 376 -8.88 42.49 -15.06
N ASN A 377 -7.98 43.53 -15.03
CA ASN A 377 -7.57 44.31 -16.20
C ASN A 377 -6.05 44.20 -16.40
N PRO A 378 -5.58 43.16 -17.11
CA PRO A 378 -4.16 42.90 -17.24
C PRO A 378 -3.45 44.02 -18.03
N SER A 379 -2.37 44.57 -17.45
CA SER A 379 -1.43 45.47 -18.11
C SER A 379 -0.75 44.78 -19.31
N LYS A 380 -0.11 45.57 -20.17
CA LYS A 380 0.72 45.04 -21.27
C LYS A 380 1.79 44.07 -20.72
N SER A 381 2.39 44.39 -19.58
CA SER A 381 3.40 43.55 -18.90
C SER A 381 2.81 42.19 -18.50
N THR A 382 1.61 42.16 -17.88
CA THR A 382 0.93 40.94 -17.45
C THR A 382 0.57 40.05 -18.65
N LYS A 383 0.13 40.66 -19.77
CA LYS A 383 -0.14 39.93 -21.02
C LYS A 383 1.13 39.28 -21.58
N SER A 384 2.26 40.01 -21.56
CA SER A 384 3.56 39.49 -22.00
C SER A 384 4.03 38.33 -21.10
N LEU A 385 3.91 38.47 -19.76
CA LEU A 385 4.26 37.40 -18.81
C LEU A 385 3.43 36.14 -19.05
N ARG A 386 2.12 36.27 -19.31
CA ARG A 386 1.28 35.12 -19.68
C ARG A 386 1.79 34.46 -20.95
N SER A 387 2.06 35.21 -22.01
CA SER A 387 2.53 34.63 -23.28
C SER A 387 3.85 33.92 -23.14
N VAL A 388 4.79 34.49 -22.38
CA VAL A 388 6.08 33.83 -22.08
C VAL A 388 5.89 32.56 -21.27
N SER A 389 4.98 32.56 -20.26
CA SER A 389 4.71 31.38 -19.44
C SER A 389 4.06 30.25 -20.23
N ILE A 390 3.13 30.56 -21.13
CA ILE A 390 2.52 29.59 -22.04
C ILE A 390 3.57 29.01 -23.01
N LEU A 391 4.47 29.84 -23.56
CA LEU A 391 5.54 29.36 -24.43
C LEU A 391 6.48 28.40 -23.70
N LYS A 392 6.86 28.74 -22.46
CA LYS A 392 7.67 27.85 -21.61
C LYS A 392 6.95 26.53 -21.33
N LEU A 393 5.66 26.59 -20.99
CA LEU A 393 4.86 25.39 -20.73
C LEU A 393 4.81 24.48 -21.98
N ARG A 394 4.52 25.04 -23.16
CA ARG A 394 4.52 24.29 -24.42
C ARG A 394 5.86 23.59 -24.67
N LYS A 395 6.96 24.31 -24.49
CA LYS A 395 8.31 23.75 -24.68
C LYS A 395 8.64 22.61 -23.73
N ILE A 396 8.07 22.61 -22.53
CA ILE A 396 8.21 21.47 -21.60
C ILE A 396 7.32 20.31 -22.06
N LEU A 397 6.08 20.59 -22.48
CA LEU A 397 5.14 19.58 -22.94
C LEU A 397 5.55 18.92 -24.25
N GLU A 398 6.35 19.57 -25.11
CA GLU A 398 6.97 18.99 -26.31
C GLU A 398 7.84 17.74 -26.00
N ARG A 399 8.27 17.56 -24.73
CA ARG A 399 8.97 16.36 -24.27
C ARG A 399 8.03 15.19 -23.93
N ILE A 400 6.72 15.45 -23.91
CA ILE A 400 5.67 14.49 -23.60
C ILE A 400 4.81 14.35 -24.86
N ASP A 401 4.88 13.20 -25.53
CA ASP A 401 4.29 13.01 -26.85
C ASP A 401 2.77 13.11 -26.94
N THR A 402 2.07 13.10 -25.79
CA THR A 402 0.61 12.95 -25.75
C THR A 402 -0.12 14.18 -25.27
N VAL A 403 0.57 15.32 -25.05
CA VAL A 403 -0.06 16.50 -24.40
C VAL A 403 0.33 17.79 -25.12
N GLU A 404 -0.66 18.49 -25.62
CA GLU A 404 -0.45 19.80 -26.27
C GLU A 404 -1.39 20.89 -25.71
N VAL A 405 -0.89 22.14 -25.62
CA VAL A 405 -1.70 23.31 -25.27
C VAL A 405 -2.04 24.07 -26.54
N LEU A 406 -3.31 24.01 -26.93
CA LEU A 406 -3.86 24.75 -28.05
C LEU A 406 -4.39 26.12 -27.59
N PHE A 407 -4.46 27.08 -28.53
CA PHE A 407 -5.11 28.36 -28.33
C PHE A 407 -6.11 28.59 -29.46
N ASN A 408 -7.39 28.50 -29.13
CA ASN A 408 -8.47 28.68 -30.07
C ASN A 408 -9.59 29.54 -29.46
N ALA A 409 -10.22 30.43 -30.26
CA ALA A 409 -11.31 31.29 -29.83
C ALA A 409 -11.07 32.04 -28.49
N ASN A 410 -9.83 32.56 -28.30
CA ASN A 410 -9.37 33.26 -27.10
C ASN A 410 -9.36 32.37 -25.82
N ARG A 411 -9.25 31.05 -25.98
CA ARG A 411 -9.19 30.06 -24.91
C ARG A 411 -7.95 29.14 -25.07
N TYR A 412 -7.40 28.74 -23.93
CA TYR A 412 -6.36 27.73 -23.85
C TYR A 412 -7.01 26.38 -23.55
N ILE A 413 -6.68 25.38 -24.35
CA ILE A 413 -7.23 24.04 -24.28
C ILE A 413 -6.05 23.07 -24.21
N LEU A 414 -6.10 22.10 -23.29
CA LEU A 414 -5.19 20.97 -23.28
C LEU A 414 -5.80 19.86 -24.12
N GLN A 415 -5.07 19.43 -25.13
CA GLN A 415 -5.44 18.30 -25.96
C GLN A 415 -4.53 17.11 -25.65
N LEU A 416 -5.13 15.94 -25.52
CA LEU A 416 -4.43 14.67 -25.46
C LEU A 416 -4.52 14.04 -26.84
N SER A 417 -3.38 13.70 -27.44
CA SER A 417 -3.27 13.04 -28.73
C SER A 417 -3.15 11.52 -28.58
#